data_0c99864749948a1a864d044112938d74
#
_entry.id   0c99864749948a1a864d044112938d74
#
_cell.length_a   1.000
_cell.length_b   1.000
_cell.length_c   1.000
_cell.angle_alpha   90.00
_cell.angle_beta   90.00
_cell.angle_gamma   90.00
#
_symmetry.space_group_name_H-M   'P 1'
#
loop_
_entity.id
_entity.type
_entity.pdbx_description
1 polymer ?
#
loop_
_entity_poly.entity_id
_entity_poly.type
_entity_poly.pdbx_seq_one_letter_code
_entity_poly.pdbx_strand_id
1 'polypeptide(L)'
;MKYLASFHTTLKVSRYLFRALAVLLWMLIAFVSVFYIVNALHERESEIRQELNLNADQAQRYIQRTADVIKELKYVAGNRAATGSEGSALLANSGNITIPNFEPLYPDSDCGAMSGAWRNSLQSLAWFMRYWRDNFSAAYDLNRIFLIGSDNLCMANFGLRDMPLERDQALKVLHQRIEQYRDAPQNERGNNLFWISQGVRPGVGYFYALTPIYMANRLQAMLGVEQTIRMESFFTPGSLPMSVTILDDNGQQLISLAGPDNSIKPETRWMQERMWFGYSSGFRELVLKKSLLPSSLSIVYSVSVDQVLERIRMLILNAIVLNILTGAILFALARMYERRIFIPAENDAQRLEEHEQFNRKIVASAPVGICILRTQDGTNILSNELAHNYLNMLTHEDRQRLTQIICGQQVNFVDVLTSNNTNLQISFVHSRYRNENVAICVLVDVSARVKMEESLQEMAQAAEQASQSKSMFLATVSHELRTPLYGIIGNL
;
A
#
# COMPACT_ATOMS: atom_id res chain seq x y z
N MET A 1 -0.87 39.81 28.46
CA MET A 1 -1.10 38.36 28.76
C MET A 1 -1.89 37.62 27.68
N LYS A 2 -3.05 38.10 27.18
CA LYS A 2 -3.83 37.36 26.16
C LYS A 2 -3.08 37.08 24.84
N TYR A 3 -2.21 37.95 24.36
CA TYR A 3 -1.50 37.79 23.08
C TYR A 3 -0.36 36.75 23.14
N LEU A 4 0.39 36.72 24.23
CA LEU A 4 1.51 35.73 24.40
C LEU A 4 0.96 34.32 24.64
N ALA A 5 -0.07 34.15 25.45
CA ALA A 5 -0.75 32.86 25.61
C ALA A 5 -1.38 32.36 24.29
N SER A 6 -1.93 33.26 23.48
CA SER A 6 -2.41 32.95 22.13
C SER A 6 -1.28 32.53 21.19
N PHE A 7 -0.11 33.17 21.27
CA PHE A 7 1.05 32.85 20.45
C PHE A 7 1.62 31.45 20.78
N HIS A 8 1.70 31.11 22.05
CA HIS A 8 2.18 29.79 22.50
C HIS A 8 1.24 28.65 22.08
N THR A 9 -0.07 28.86 22.17
CA THR A 9 -1.07 27.91 21.68
C THR A 9 -1.01 27.77 20.16
N THR A 10 -0.81 28.86 19.44
CA THR A 10 -0.67 28.86 17.97
C THR A 10 0.56 28.11 17.52
N LEU A 11 1.70 28.26 18.19
CA LEU A 11 2.93 27.49 17.90
C LEU A 11 2.75 26.00 18.11
N LYS A 12 2.11 25.59 19.23
CA LYS A 12 1.79 24.19 19.49
C LYS A 12 0.87 23.60 18.41
N VAL A 13 -0.19 24.28 18.06
CA VAL A 13 -1.14 23.85 17.01
C VAL A 13 -0.42 23.75 15.66
N SER A 14 0.40 24.73 15.29
CA SER A 14 1.17 24.73 14.05
C SER A 14 2.14 23.53 13.97
N ARG A 15 2.80 23.18 15.08
CA ARG A 15 3.66 22.00 15.18
C ARG A 15 2.90 20.69 14.93
N TYR A 16 1.72 20.53 15.56
CA TYR A 16 0.88 19.36 15.33
C TYR A 16 0.36 19.30 13.89
N LEU A 17 -0.07 20.44 13.36
CA LEU A 17 -0.54 20.53 11.97
C LEU A 17 0.55 20.14 10.97
N PHE A 18 1.78 20.62 11.18
CA PHE A 18 2.92 20.27 10.31
C PHE A 18 3.25 18.77 10.34
N ARG A 19 3.24 18.15 11.53
CA ARG A 19 3.43 16.71 11.67
C ARG A 19 2.29 15.92 11.00
N ALA A 20 1.05 16.34 11.20
CA ALA A 20 -0.11 15.73 10.58
C ALA A 20 -0.05 15.83 9.06
N LEU A 21 0.37 16.97 8.51
CA LEU A 21 0.55 17.16 7.08
C LEU A 21 1.63 16.25 6.49
N ALA A 22 2.76 16.07 7.19
CA ALA A 22 3.82 15.18 6.77
C ALA A 22 3.37 13.71 6.74
N VAL A 23 2.60 13.26 7.75
CA VAL A 23 2.02 11.93 7.81
C VAL A 23 0.98 11.74 6.70
N LEU A 24 0.14 12.74 6.46
CA LEU A 24 -0.89 12.70 5.42
C LEU A 24 -0.25 12.60 4.02
N LEU A 25 0.81 13.36 3.77
CA LEU A 25 1.56 13.31 2.52
C LEU A 25 2.20 11.93 2.32
N TRP A 26 2.79 11.36 3.38
CA TRP A 26 3.35 10.01 3.32
C TRP A 26 2.27 8.96 3.05
N MET A 27 1.10 9.05 3.71
CA MET A 27 -0.03 8.15 3.45
C MET A 27 -0.53 8.27 2.01
N LEU A 28 -0.57 9.47 1.45
CA LEU A 28 -0.95 9.68 0.05
C LEU A 28 0.02 8.96 -0.91
N ILE A 29 1.33 9.09 -0.69
CA ILE A 29 2.35 8.40 -1.49
C ILE A 29 2.23 6.88 -1.36
N ALA A 30 2.00 6.38 -0.13
CA ALA A 30 1.78 4.96 0.11
C ALA A 30 0.52 4.45 -0.61
N PHE A 31 -0.58 5.21 -0.55
CA PHE A 31 -1.83 4.88 -1.25
C PHE A 31 -1.62 4.81 -2.77
N VAL A 32 -0.95 5.79 -3.35
CA VAL A 32 -0.63 5.80 -4.80
C VAL A 32 0.24 4.60 -5.16
N SER A 33 1.23 4.25 -4.33
CA SER A 33 2.09 3.09 -4.55
C SER A 33 1.29 1.78 -4.53
N VAL A 34 0.39 1.61 -3.56
CA VAL A 34 -0.49 0.44 -3.48
C VAL A 34 -1.42 0.38 -4.68
N PHE A 35 -2.04 1.50 -5.06
CA PHE A 35 -2.90 1.57 -6.24
C PHE A 35 -2.15 1.15 -7.52
N TYR A 36 -0.91 1.61 -7.68
CA TYR A 36 -0.08 1.24 -8.83
C TYR A 36 0.26 -0.26 -8.85
N ILE A 37 0.58 -0.86 -7.69
CA ILE A 37 0.84 -2.31 -7.57
C ILE A 37 -0.42 -3.11 -7.90
N VAL A 38 -1.58 -2.72 -7.38
CA VAL A 38 -2.86 -3.40 -7.65
C VAL A 38 -3.19 -3.33 -9.15
N ASN A 39 -2.99 -2.18 -9.78
CA ASN A 39 -3.22 -2.03 -11.21
C ASN A 39 -2.27 -2.92 -12.04
N ALA A 40 -0.99 -2.97 -11.70
CA ALA A 40 -0.01 -3.84 -12.34
C ALA A 40 -0.34 -5.34 -12.16
N LEU A 41 -0.89 -5.72 -11.00
CA LEU A 41 -1.36 -7.08 -10.76
C LEU A 41 -2.56 -7.42 -11.67
N HIS A 42 -3.54 -6.53 -11.77
CA HIS A 42 -4.71 -6.72 -12.65
C HIS A 42 -4.31 -6.83 -14.13
N GLU A 43 -3.38 -6.00 -14.56
CA GLU A 43 -2.83 -6.07 -15.92
C GLU A 43 -2.16 -7.43 -16.17
N ARG A 44 -1.36 -7.89 -15.21
CA ARG A 44 -0.70 -9.19 -15.28
C ARG A 44 -1.68 -10.36 -15.29
N GLU A 45 -2.72 -10.32 -14.45
CA GLU A 45 -3.81 -11.32 -14.49
C GLU A 45 -4.51 -11.34 -15.83
N SER A 46 -4.76 -10.19 -16.44
CA SER A 46 -5.37 -10.07 -17.75
C SER A 46 -4.51 -10.66 -18.86
N GLU A 47 -3.19 -10.39 -18.85
CA GLU A 47 -2.23 -11.00 -19.78
C GLU A 47 -2.24 -12.53 -19.67
N ILE A 48 -2.13 -13.06 -18.45
CA ILE A 48 -2.14 -14.50 -18.19
C ILE A 48 -3.46 -15.10 -18.63
N ARG A 49 -4.59 -14.48 -18.30
CA ARG A 49 -5.92 -14.94 -18.74
C ARG A 49 -6.02 -15.04 -20.26
N GLN A 50 -5.48 -14.06 -20.97
CA GLN A 50 -5.47 -14.08 -22.43
C GLN A 50 -4.62 -15.24 -22.97
N GLU A 51 -3.44 -15.46 -22.40
CA GLU A 51 -2.55 -16.56 -22.78
C GLU A 51 -3.17 -17.94 -22.49
N LEU A 52 -3.77 -18.11 -21.31
CA LEU A 52 -4.48 -19.33 -20.95
C LEU A 52 -5.66 -19.62 -21.90
N ASN A 53 -6.39 -18.58 -22.31
CA ASN A 53 -7.47 -18.73 -23.28
C ASN A 53 -6.97 -19.15 -24.66
N LEU A 54 -5.85 -18.57 -25.13
CA LEU A 54 -5.26 -18.95 -26.42
C LEU A 54 -4.83 -20.43 -26.40
N ASN A 55 -4.22 -20.89 -25.33
CA ASN A 55 -3.85 -22.27 -25.14
C ASN A 55 -5.07 -23.20 -25.08
N ALA A 56 -6.12 -22.79 -24.37
CA ALA A 56 -7.37 -23.54 -24.30
C ALA A 56 -8.08 -23.63 -25.67
N ASP A 57 -8.03 -22.59 -26.48
CA ASP A 57 -8.55 -22.59 -27.84
C ASP A 57 -7.74 -23.49 -28.78
N GLN A 58 -6.42 -23.57 -28.59
CA GLN A 58 -5.57 -24.53 -29.30
C GLN A 58 -5.95 -25.97 -28.95
N ALA A 59 -6.09 -26.25 -27.65
CA ALA A 59 -6.53 -27.54 -27.16
C ALA A 59 -7.91 -27.90 -27.69
N GLN A 60 -8.84 -26.95 -27.71
CA GLN A 60 -10.19 -27.17 -28.27
C GLN A 60 -10.15 -27.53 -29.76
N ARG A 61 -9.35 -26.83 -30.55
CA ARG A 61 -9.17 -27.14 -31.97
C ARG A 61 -8.59 -28.56 -32.17
N TYR A 62 -7.64 -28.94 -31.31
CA TYR A 62 -7.05 -30.27 -31.36
C TYR A 62 -8.11 -31.36 -31.09
N ILE A 63 -8.86 -31.23 -30.02
CA ILE A 63 -9.93 -32.17 -29.64
C ILE A 63 -11.04 -32.22 -30.69
N GLN A 64 -11.44 -31.07 -31.25
CA GLN A 64 -12.45 -31.00 -32.29
C GLN A 64 -12.01 -31.71 -33.57
N ARG A 65 -10.78 -31.54 -34.01
CA ARG A 65 -10.22 -32.27 -35.16
C ARG A 65 -10.27 -33.77 -34.96
N THR A 66 -9.92 -34.25 -33.75
CA THR A 66 -10.01 -35.68 -33.40
C THR A 66 -11.47 -36.15 -33.48
N ALA A 67 -12.40 -35.38 -32.96
CA ALA A 67 -13.83 -35.69 -33.01
C ALA A 67 -14.36 -35.76 -34.48
N ASP A 68 -13.91 -34.86 -35.34
CA ASP A 68 -14.30 -34.82 -36.74
C ASP A 68 -13.75 -36.04 -37.52
N VAL A 69 -12.47 -36.40 -37.23
CA VAL A 69 -11.88 -37.63 -37.82
C VAL A 69 -12.68 -38.88 -37.42
N ILE A 70 -13.06 -38.99 -36.16
CA ILE A 70 -13.87 -40.13 -35.68
C ILE A 70 -15.24 -40.18 -36.33
N LYS A 71 -15.88 -39.03 -36.53
CA LYS A 71 -17.17 -38.96 -37.23
C LYS A 71 -17.05 -39.47 -38.69
N GLU A 72 -16.01 -39.06 -39.41
CA GLU A 72 -15.75 -39.54 -40.76
C GLU A 72 -15.48 -41.03 -40.78
N LEU A 73 -14.63 -41.54 -39.85
CA LEU A 73 -14.37 -42.95 -39.70
C LEU A 73 -15.64 -43.76 -39.39
N LYS A 74 -16.50 -43.24 -38.51
CA LYS A 74 -17.79 -43.85 -38.18
C LYS A 74 -18.70 -43.94 -39.39
N TYR A 75 -18.74 -42.87 -40.20
CA TYR A 75 -19.50 -42.87 -41.45
C TYR A 75 -18.97 -43.92 -42.44
N VAL A 76 -17.64 -43.98 -42.60
CA VAL A 76 -16.98 -44.97 -43.46
C VAL A 76 -17.26 -46.41 -43.02
N ALA A 77 -17.16 -46.67 -41.70
CA ALA A 77 -17.38 -47.98 -41.10
C ALA A 77 -18.86 -48.40 -41.14
N GLY A 78 -19.79 -47.46 -40.88
CA GLY A 78 -21.24 -47.73 -40.78
C GLY A 78 -21.94 -47.85 -42.11
N ASN A 79 -21.69 -46.96 -43.08
CA ASN A 79 -22.42 -46.92 -44.33
C ASN A 79 -22.11 -48.11 -45.27
N ARG A 80 -20.92 -48.67 -45.21
CA ARG A 80 -20.54 -49.81 -46.05
C ARG A 80 -20.87 -51.18 -45.45
N ALA A 81 -21.13 -51.23 -44.16
CA ALA A 81 -21.70 -52.42 -43.55
C ALA A 81 -23.18 -52.64 -43.99
N ALA A 82 -23.88 -51.51 -44.33
CA ALA A 82 -25.28 -51.54 -44.73
C ALA A 82 -25.52 -51.70 -46.28
N THR A 83 -24.54 -51.27 -47.09
CA THR A 83 -24.67 -51.28 -48.56
C THR A 83 -23.67 -52.27 -49.16
N GLY A 84 -24.09 -53.53 -49.28
CA GLY A 84 -23.32 -54.50 -50.05
C GLY A 84 -23.22 -54.08 -51.52
N SER A 85 -22.02 -54.12 -52.05
CA SER A 85 -21.63 -54.35 -53.48
C SER A 85 -21.13 -53.22 -54.37
N GLU A 86 -21.45 -51.94 -54.25
CA GLU A 86 -21.01 -50.97 -55.29
C GLU A 86 -19.63 -50.30 -55.04
N GLY A 87 -19.07 -50.41 -53.87
CA GLY A 87 -17.75 -49.84 -53.55
C GLY A 87 -16.53 -50.68 -53.95
N SER A 88 -16.74 -51.89 -54.37
CA SER A 88 -15.65 -52.85 -54.66
C SER A 88 -14.80 -52.51 -55.89
N ALA A 89 -15.40 -51.78 -56.87
CA ALA A 89 -14.71 -51.48 -58.13
C ALA A 89 -13.61 -50.45 -58.05
N LEU A 90 -13.77 -49.46 -57.15
CA LEU A 90 -12.73 -48.44 -56.88
C LEU A 90 -11.60 -48.95 -56.03
N LEU A 91 -11.85 -49.98 -55.24
CA LEU A 91 -10.85 -50.57 -54.30
C LEU A 91 -10.02 -51.67 -54.95
N ALA A 92 -10.46 -52.22 -56.09
CA ALA A 92 -9.81 -53.33 -56.82
C ALA A 92 -8.43 -52.94 -57.40
N ASN A 93 -8.14 -51.63 -57.59
CA ASN A 93 -6.89 -51.16 -58.20
C ASN A 93 -5.82 -50.72 -57.15
N SER A 94 -6.14 -50.75 -55.88
CA SER A 94 -5.17 -50.39 -54.84
C SER A 94 -4.48 -51.63 -54.28
N GLY A 95 -3.21 -51.80 -54.66
CA GLY A 95 -2.34 -52.93 -54.27
C GLY A 95 -2.54 -53.45 -52.85
N ASN A 96 -1.95 -54.62 -52.57
CA ASN A 96 -2.11 -55.38 -51.31
C ASN A 96 -2.30 -54.58 -50.04
N ILE A 97 -3.58 -54.34 -49.69
CA ILE A 97 -3.96 -53.76 -48.40
C ILE A 97 -4.17 -54.92 -47.44
N THR A 98 -3.35 -55.02 -46.41
CA THR A 98 -3.55 -56.02 -45.36
C THR A 98 -4.76 -55.62 -44.52
N ILE A 99 -5.85 -56.41 -44.58
CA ILE A 99 -7.01 -56.26 -43.74
C ILE A 99 -6.76 -56.98 -42.44
N PRO A 100 -6.80 -56.29 -41.26
CA PRO A 100 -6.60 -56.97 -40.00
C PRO A 100 -7.74 -57.93 -39.68
N ASN A 101 -7.42 -59.04 -39.04
CA ASN A 101 -8.42 -59.94 -38.49
C ASN A 101 -8.85 -59.46 -37.10
N PHE A 102 -10.04 -59.87 -36.67
CA PHE A 102 -10.44 -59.71 -35.30
C PHE A 102 -9.67 -60.66 -34.39
N GLU A 103 -9.01 -60.10 -33.39
CA GLU A 103 -8.28 -60.86 -32.37
C GLU A 103 -9.07 -60.79 -31.06
N PRO A 104 -9.13 -61.85 -30.27
CA PRO A 104 -9.82 -61.87 -29.00
C PRO A 104 -9.08 -61.00 -27.97
N LEU A 105 -9.85 -60.09 -27.32
CA LEU A 105 -9.34 -59.34 -26.18
C LEU A 105 -9.23 -60.20 -24.91
N TYR A 106 -10.09 -61.22 -24.83
CA TYR A 106 -10.11 -62.21 -23.75
C TYR A 106 -9.95 -63.63 -24.34
N PRO A 107 -9.29 -64.55 -23.66
CA PRO A 107 -8.90 -65.86 -24.20
C PRO A 107 -10.07 -66.72 -24.71
N ASP A 108 -11.28 -66.49 -24.17
CA ASP A 108 -12.48 -67.33 -24.48
C ASP A 108 -13.39 -66.73 -25.56
N SER A 109 -12.98 -65.66 -26.26
CA SER A 109 -13.81 -64.98 -27.26
C SER A 109 -13.67 -65.61 -28.64
N ASP A 110 -14.77 -66.04 -29.25
CA ASP A 110 -14.79 -66.48 -30.64
C ASP A 110 -14.98 -65.28 -31.58
N CYS A 111 -13.98 -65.00 -32.39
CA CYS A 111 -13.94 -63.87 -33.30
C CYS A 111 -14.26 -64.20 -34.76
N GLY A 112 -14.45 -65.48 -35.10
CA GLY A 112 -14.65 -65.94 -36.49
C GLY A 112 -15.87 -65.36 -37.20
N ALA A 113 -16.98 -65.30 -36.49
CA ALA A 113 -18.24 -64.74 -37.00
C ALA A 113 -18.19 -63.24 -37.32
N MET A 114 -17.45 -62.45 -36.54
CA MET A 114 -17.28 -61.03 -36.74
C MET A 114 -16.46 -60.69 -38.00
N SER A 115 -15.46 -61.47 -38.32
CA SER A 115 -14.60 -61.24 -39.52
C SER A 115 -15.38 -61.24 -40.80
N GLY A 116 -16.45 -62.08 -40.93
CA GLY A 116 -17.35 -62.11 -42.09
C GLY A 116 -18.26 -60.90 -42.17
N ALA A 117 -18.96 -60.62 -41.08
CA ALA A 117 -19.94 -59.52 -41.01
C ALA A 117 -19.32 -58.11 -41.22
N TRP A 118 -18.09 -57.94 -40.76
CA TRP A 118 -17.42 -56.64 -40.82
C TRP A 118 -16.38 -56.52 -41.95
N ARG A 119 -16.26 -57.47 -42.84
CA ARG A 119 -15.21 -57.52 -43.89
C ARG A 119 -15.17 -56.23 -44.73
N ASN A 120 -16.32 -55.75 -45.20
CA ASN A 120 -16.37 -54.54 -46.01
C ASN A 120 -16.01 -53.25 -45.23
N SER A 121 -16.42 -53.17 -43.98
CA SER A 121 -16.05 -52.05 -43.08
C SER A 121 -14.55 -52.10 -42.79
N LEU A 122 -13.98 -53.28 -42.52
CA LEU A 122 -12.54 -53.44 -42.28
C LEU A 122 -11.72 -53.05 -43.51
N GLN A 123 -12.17 -53.43 -44.72
CA GLN A 123 -11.52 -53.06 -45.98
C GLN A 123 -11.53 -51.53 -46.19
N SER A 124 -12.67 -50.89 -45.92
CA SER A 124 -12.81 -49.44 -46.05
C SER A 124 -11.96 -48.68 -45.05
N LEU A 125 -11.91 -49.16 -43.80
CA LEU A 125 -11.03 -48.62 -42.76
C LEU A 125 -9.55 -48.83 -43.10
N ALA A 126 -9.18 -49.99 -43.65
CA ALA A 126 -7.80 -50.26 -44.06
C ALA A 126 -7.34 -49.33 -45.21
N TRP A 127 -8.24 -49.06 -46.17
CA TRP A 127 -7.96 -48.08 -47.23
C TRP A 127 -7.81 -46.66 -46.64
N PHE A 128 -8.73 -46.25 -45.76
CA PHE A 128 -8.67 -44.95 -45.11
C PHE A 128 -7.38 -44.77 -44.30
N MET A 129 -6.96 -45.81 -43.56
CA MET A 129 -5.74 -45.80 -42.80
C MET A 129 -4.48 -45.68 -43.66
N ARG A 130 -4.46 -46.31 -44.83
CA ARG A 130 -3.36 -46.13 -45.76
C ARG A 130 -3.29 -44.71 -46.30
N TYR A 131 -4.46 -44.17 -46.75
CA TYR A 131 -4.55 -42.80 -47.20
C TYR A 131 -4.14 -41.79 -46.12
N TRP A 132 -4.61 -41.99 -44.88
CA TRP A 132 -4.25 -41.15 -43.75
C TRP A 132 -2.78 -41.21 -43.44
N ARG A 133 -2.17 -42.38 -43.36
CA ARG A 133 -0.75 -42.55 -43.13
C ARG A 133 0.09 -41.81 -44.16
N ASP A 134 -0.28 -41.89 -45.41
CA ASP A 134 0.52 -41.35 -46.52
C ASP A 134 0.39 -39.81 -46.62
N ASN A 135 -0.73 -39.22 -46.15
CA ASN A 135 -1.02 -37.80 -46.32
C ASN A 135 -1.05 -36.97 -45.00
N PHE A 136 -1.42 -37.55 -43.88
CA PHE A 136 -1.74 -36.82 -42.66
C PHE A 136 -1.06 -37.31 -41.39
N SER A 137 -0.32 -38.41 -41.43
CA SER A 137 0.27 -39.02 -40.21
C SER A 137 1.20 -38.09 -39.42
N ALA A 138 1.85 -37.15 -40.11
CA ALA A 138 2.76 -36.19 -39.45
C ALA A 138 1.99 -35.07 -38.74
N ALA A 139 0.75 -34.78 -39.17
CA ALA A 139 -0.01 -33.62 -38.68
C ALA A 139 -0.88 -33.92 -37.45
N TYR A 140 -1.24 -35.18 -37.21
CA TYR A 140 -2.27 -35.55 -36.25
C TYR A 140 -1.86 -36.53 -35.17
N ASP A 141 -0.64 -37.01 -35.17
CA ASP A 141 -0.11 -37.99 -34.18
C ASP A 141 -1.05 -39.17 -33.90
N LEU A 142 -1.79 -39.57 -34.94
CA LEU A 142 -2.67 -40.76 -34.92
C LEU A 142 -1.85 -42.03 -34.98
N ASN A 143 -1.97 -42.88 -33.96
CA ASN A 143 -1.18 -44.09 -33.86
C ASN A 143 -1.86 -45.30 -34.46
N ARG A 144 -3.15 -45.45 -34.15
CA ARG A 144 -3.96 -46.56 -34.64
C ARG A 144 -5.44 -46.22 -34.66
N ILE A 145 -6.16 -46.98 -35.52
CA ILE A 145 -7.62 -47.08 -35.46
C ILE A 145 -7.95 -48.48 -35.04
N PHE A 146 -8.96 -48.68 -34.26
CA PHE A 146 -9.40 -49.98 -33.84
C PHE A 146 -10.93 -50.08 -33.87
N LEU A 147 -11.41 -51.28 -34.16
CA LEU A 147 -12.83 -51.61 -34.15
C LEU A 147 -12.99 -52.78 -33.15
N ILE A 148 -13.89 -52.56 -32.17
CA ILE A 148 -14.15 -53.56 -31.13
C ILE A 148 -15.57 -54.01 -31.20
N GLY A 149 -15.83 -55.29 -31.34
CA GLY A 149 -17.16 -55.87 -31.30
C GLY A 149 -17.78 -55.82 -29.91
N SER A 150 -19.06 -55.46 -29.86
CA SER A 150 -19.77 -55.29 -28.59
C SER A 150 -20.10 -56.62 -27.89
N ASP A 151 -20.32 -57.72 -28.67
CA ASP A 151 -20.81 -58.99 -28.12
C ASP A 151 -19.67 -59.91 -27.70
N ASN A 152 -18.61 -59.99 -28.48
CA ASN A 152 -17.54 -60.94 -28.28
C ASN A 152 -16.21 -60.30 -27.82
N LEU A 153 -16.16 -58.98 -27.67
CA LEU A 153 -14.96 -58.22 -27.30
C LEU A 153 -13.74 -58.60 -28.19
N CYS A 154 -13.98 -58.71 -29.48
CA CYS A 154 -12.94 -58.93 -30.47
C CYS A 154 -12.49 -57.60 -31.06
N MET A 155 -11.20 -57.38 -31.20
CA MET A 155 -10.64 -56.14 -31.71
C MET A 155 -9.91 -56.33 -33.02
N ALA A 156 -10.27 -55.53 -34.02
CA ALA A 156 -9.48 -55.35 -35.24
C ALA A 156 -8.66 -54.07 -35.12
N ASN A 157 -7.35 -54.20 -35.31
CA ASN A 157 -6.41 -53.12 -35.07
C ASN A 157 -5.68 -52.72 -36.36
N PHE A 158 -5.74 -51.42 -36.68
CA PHE A 158 -5.06 -50.79 -37.80
C PHE A 158 -3.95 -49.89 -37.26
N GLY A 159 -2.75 -50.46 -37.04
CA GLY A 159 -1.60 -49.73 -36.54
C GLY A 159 -0.97 -48.83 -37.60
N LEU A 160 -0.70 -47.57 -37.26
CA LEU A 160 0.18 -46.69 -38.02
C LEU A 160 1.59 -46.70 -37.49
N ARG A 161 1.76 -47.02 -36.19
CA ARG A 161 3.01 -47.10 -35.49
C ARG A 161 3.01 -48.36 -34.59
N ASP A 162 4.13 -49.01 -34.50
CA ASP A 162 4.34 -50.13 -33.56
C ASP A 162 4.51 -49.59 -32.14
N MET A 163 3.42 -49.48 -31.43
CA MET A 163 3.40 -49.08 -30.03
C MET A 163 2.82 -50.23 -29.19
N PRO A 164 3.43 -50.57 -28.07
CA PRO A 164 2.86 -51.59 -27.19
C PRO A 164 1.59 -51.02 -26.53
N LEU A 165 0.47 -51.75 -26.70
CA LEU A 165 -0.74 -51.50 -25.97
C LEU A 165 -0.53 -51.95 -24.52
N GLU A 166 -0.54 -51.06 -23.56
CA GLU A 166 -0.62 -51.46 -22.14
C GLU A 166 -2.08 -51.86 -21.87
N ARG A 167 -2.31 -53.18 -21.85
CA ARG A 167 -3.64 -53.77 -22.05
C ARG A 167 -4.62 -53.65 -20.86
N ASP A 168 -4.17 -53.70 -19.61
CA ASP A 168 -5.08 -54.13 -18.55
C ASP A 168 -5.99 -53.05 -18.00
N GLN A 169 -5.57 -51.80 -17.87
CA GLN A 169 -6.44 -50.74 -17.35
C GLN A 169 -7.40 -50.15 -18.43
N ALA A 170 -6.89 -49.92 -19.62
CA ALA A 170 -7.68 -49.44 -20.74
C ALA A 170 -8.81 -50.42 -21.09
N LEU A 171 -8.54 -51.72 -21.05
CA LEU A 171 -9.53 -52.75 -21.31
C LEU A 171 -10.66 -52.80 -20.28
N LYS A 172 -10.36 -52.61 -19.02
CA LYS A 172 -11.37 -52.57 -17.95
C LYS A 172 -12.34 -51.39 -18.14
N VAL A 173 -11.78 -50.22 -18.39
CA VAL A 173 -12.61 -49.00 -18.61
C VAL A 173 -13.41 -49.16 -19.91
N LEU A 174 -12.80 -49.69 -20.93
CA LEU A 174 -13.49 -49.97 -22.22
C LEU A 174 -14.66 -50.93 -22.04
N HIS A 175 -14.45 -52.03 -21.33
CA HIS A 175 -15.51 -53.01 -21.06
C HIS A 175 -16.66 -52.36 -20.27
N GLN A 176 -16.38 -51.62 -19.24
CA GLN A 176 -17.39 -50.89 -18.46
C GLN A 176 -18.19 -49.91 -19.35
N ARG A 177 -17.52 -49.19 -20.26
CA ARG A 177 -18.19 -48.26 -21.18
C ARG A 177 -19.01 -48.96 -22.22
N ILE A 178 -18.56 -50.11 -22.75
CA ILE A 178 -19.36 -50.92 -23.69
C ILE A 178 -20.67 -51.37 -23.02
N GLU A 179 -20.63 -51.88 -21.79
CA GLU A 179 -21.84 -52.22 -21.04
C GLU A 179 -22.78 -51.03 -20.86
N GLN A 180 -22.23 -49.87 -20.48
CA GLN A 180 -23.02 -48.65 -20.34
C GLN A 180 -23.71 -48.24 -21.65
N TYR A 181 -23.01 -48.31 -22.78
CA TYR A 181 -23.58 -47.93 -24.07
C TYR A 181 -24.53 -49.00 -24.65
N ARG A 182 -24.40 -50.27 -24.27
CA ARG A 182 -25.31 -51.33 -24.65
C ARG A 182 -26.73 -51.06 -24.13
N ASP A 183 -26.84 -50.56 -22.93
CA ASP A 183 -28.09 -50.30 -22.24
C ASP A 183 -28.57 -48.83 -22.38
N ALA A 184 -27.85 -47.99 -23.13
CA ALA A 184 -28.18 -46.60 -23.28
C ALA A 184 -29.50 -46.37 -24.03
N PRO A 185 -30.39 -45.46 -23.58
CA PRO A 185 -31.64 -45.11 -24.22
C PRO A 185 -31.39 -44.47 -25.60
N GLN A 186 -32.38 -44.61 -26.52
CA GLN A 186 -32.24 -44.13 -27.91
C GLN A 186 -31.86 -42.65 -28.05
N ASN A 187 -32.36 -41.81 -27.14
CA ASN A 187 -32.08 -40.36 -27.15
C ASN A 187 -30.62 -40.02 -26.87
N GLU A 188 -29.90 -40.91 -26.19
CA GLU A 188 -28.49 -40.72 -25.80
C GLU A 188 -27.52 -41.45 -26.79
N ARG A 189 -28.08 -42.18 -27.77
CA ARG A 189 -27.30 -42.96 -28.76
C ARG A 189 -26.71 -42.13 -29.90
N GLY A 190 -26.93 -40.82 -29.88
CA GLY A 190 -26.40 -39.88 -30.89
C GLY A 190 -24.86 -39.87 -30.96
N ASN A 191 -24.28 -38.80 -31.35
CA ASN A 191 -22.84 -38.64 -31.57
C ASN A 191 -22.00 -38.72 -30.29
N ASN A 192 -22.24 -39.73 -29.45
CA ASN A 192 -21.52 -39.86 -28.18
C ASN A 192 -20.08 -40.29 -28.43
N LEU A 193 -19.18 -39.34 -28.23
CA LEU A 193 -17.75 -39.54 -28.23
C LEU A 193 -17.29 -39.56 -26.77
N PHE A 194 -16.62 -40.61 -26.38
CA PHE A 194 -16.03 -40.68 -25.06
C PHE A 194 -14.53 -40.90 -25.14
N TRP A 195 -13.86 -40.53 -24.07
CA TRP A 195 -12.41 -40.50 -24.02
C TRP A 195 -11.91 -41.36 -22.89
N ILE A 196 -10.85 -42.10 -23.16
CA ILE A 196 -10.13 -42.90 -22.19
C ILE A 196 -8.66 -42.50 -22.28
N SER A 197 -8.01 -42.32 -21.17
CA SER A 197 -6.56 -42.13 -21.14
C SER A 197 -5.87 -43.34 -20.56
N GLN A 198 -4.71 -43.65 -21.08
CA GLN A 198 -3.82 -44.62 -20.50
C GLN A 198 -2.59 -43.88 -19.95
N GLY A 199 -2.24 -44.20 -18.72
CA GLY A 199 -1.20 -43.63 -17.87
C GLY A 199 -0.18 -42.70 -18.49
N VAL A 200 0.11 -41.65 -17.78
CA VAL A 200 0.99 -40.57 -18.24
C VAL A 200 2.44 -40.92 -18.01
N ARG A 201 3.23 -40.97 -19.08
CA ARG A 201 4.68 -40.79 -18.96
C ARG A 201 4.98 -39.29 -18.96
N PRO A 202 6.01 -38.80 -18.26
CA PRO A 202 6.31 -37.37 -18.27
C PRO A 202 6.40 -36.81 -19.69
N GLY A 203 5.54 -35.84 -20.02
CA GLY A 203 5.52 -35.14 -21.30
C GLY A 203 4.77 -35.81 -22.45
N VAL A 204 4.33 -37.07 -22.34
CA VAL A 204 3.59 -37.78 -23.37
C VAL A 204 2.44 -38.56 -22.77
N GLY A 205 1.24 -38.36 -23.26
CA GLY A 205 0.05 -39.11 -22.89
C GLY A 205 -0.57 -39.78 -24.11
N TYR A 206 -1.36 -40.85 -23.89
CA TYR A 206 -2.14 -41.51 -24.93
C TYR A 206 -3.62 -41.31 -24.66
N PHE A 207 -4.35 -40.85 -25.68
CA PHE A 207 -5.80 -40.77 -25.66
C PHE A 207 -6.40 -41.80 -26.57
N TYR A 208 -7.45 -42.41 -26.08
CA TYR A 208 -8.36 -43.25 -26.86
C TYR A 208 -9.68 -42.50 -26.94
N ALA A 209 -10.04 -42.09 -28.15
CA ALA A 209 -11.34 -41.49 -28.42
C ALA A 209 -12.20 -42.55 -29.10
N LEU A 210 -13.37 -42.84 -28.54
CA LEU A 210 -14.23 -43.94 -28.98
C LEU A 210 -15.64 -43.44 -29.26
N THR A 211 -16.27 -44.05 -30.22
CA THR A 211 -17.67 -43.81 -30.57
C THR A 211 -18.42 -45.13 -30.81
N PRO A 212 -19.65 -45.30 -30.29
CA PRO A 212 -20.44 -46.49 -30.54
C PRO A 212 -21.01 -46.50 -31.95
N ILE A 213 -21.05 -47.69 -32.59
CA ILE A 213 -21.73 -47.97 -33.84
C ILE A 213 -22.95 -48.80 -33.55
N TYR A 214 -24.11 -48.27 -33.85
CA TYR A 214 -25.40 -48.96 -33.72
C TYR A 214 -25.92 -49.40 -35.10
N MET A 215 -26.35 -50.62 -35.19
CA MET A 215 -27.08 -51.14 -36.35
C MET A 215 -28.35 -51.86 -35.85
N ALA A 216 -29.47 -51.67 -36.55
CA ALA A 216 -30.74 -52.24 -36.17
C ALA A 216 -31.08 -52.00 -34.67
N ASN A 217 -30.76 -50.83 -34.18
CA ASN A 217 -31.03 -50.38 -32.80
C ASN A 217 -30.24 -51.12 -31.71
N ARG A 218 -29.20 -51.86 -32.08
CA ARG A 218 -28.29 -52.53 -31.13
C ARG A 218 -26.87 -52.05 -31.30
N LEU A 219 -26.11 -51.95 -30.19
CA LEU A 219 -24.71 -51.69 -30.23
C LEU A 219 -24.01 -52.87 -30.91
N GLN A 220 -23.31 -52.64 -32.01
CA GLN A 220 -22.62 -53.68 -32.74
C GLN A 220 -21.12 -53.62 -32.53
N ALA A 221 -20.57 -52.43 -32.47
CA ALA A 221 -19.16 -52.22 -32.29
C ALA A 221 -18.83 -50.84 -31.69
N MET A 222 -17.64 -50.71 -31.19
CA MET A 222 -17.03 -49.45 -30.81
C MET A 222 -15.88 -49.17 -31.78
N LEU A 223 -15.92 -48.01 -32.42
CA LEU A 223 -14.84 -47.51 -33.24
C LEU A 223 -13.99 -46.56 -32.38
N GLY A 224 -12.69 -46.77 -32.38
CA GLY A 224 -11.79 -45.95 -31.62
C GLY A 224 -10.54 -45.53 -32.37
N VAL A 225 -9.95 -44.46 -31.94
CA VAL A 225 -8.65 -43.98 -32.39
C VAL A 225 -7.73 -43.84 -31.20
N GLU A 226 -6.48 -44.20 -31.37
CA GLU A 226 -5.43 -43.91 -30.41
C GLU A 226 -4.58 -42.77 -30.91
N GLN A 227 -4.39 -41.79 -30.07
CA GLN A 227 -3.67 -40.58 -30.37
C GLN A 227 -2.64 -40.27 -29.32
N THR A 228 -1.42 -39.91 -29.75
CA THR A 228 -0.41 -39.41 -28.84
C THR A 228 -0.64 -37.96 -28.56
N ILE A 229 -0.69 -37.61 -27.28
CA ILE A 229 -0.77 -36.24 -26.84
C ILE A 229 0.59 -35.79 -26.38
N ARG A 230 1.06 -34.69 -26.97
CA ARG A 230 2.29 -34.01 -26.57
C ARG A 230 1.94 -32.67 -25.96
N MET A 231 2.79 -32.21 -25.02
CA MET A 231 2.60 -30.89 -24.41
C MET A 231 2.47 -29.77 -25.44
N GLU A 232 3.22 -29.84 -26.52
CA GLU A 232 3.21 -28.86 -27.62
C GLU A 232 1.85 -28.69 -28.29
N SER A 233 0.97 -29.69 -28.18
CA SER A 233 -0.41 -29.62 -28.72
C SER A 233 -1.33 -28.74 -27.89
N PHE A 234 -0.96 -28.44 -26.65
CA PHE A 234 -1.75 -27.69 -25.68
C PHE A 234 -1.13 -26.35 -25.27
N PHE A 235 0.07 -26.05 -25.74
CA PHE A 235 0.78 -24.84 -25.43
C PHE A 235 1.20 -24.09 -26.68
N THR A 236 1.05 -22.79 -26.69
CA THR A 236 1.63 -21.91 -27.71
C THR A 236 3.14 -21.79 -27.48
N PRO A 237 3.97 -21.69 -28.52
CA PRO A 237 5.41 -21.46 -28.36
C PRO A 237 5.69 -20.20 -27.55
N GLY A 238 6.56 -20.34 -26.54
CA GLY A 238 6.94 -19.21 -25.65
C GLY A 238 5.96 -18.94 -24.53
N SER A 239 4.95 -19.80 -24.31
CA SER A 239 4.03 -19.68 -23.19
C SER A 239 4.75 -19.79 -21.85
N LEU A 240 4.15 -19.18 -20.81
CA LEU A 240 4.61 -19.31 -19.45
C LEU A 240 4.65 -20.78 -19.01
N PRO A 241 5.56 -21.15 -18.09
CA PRO A 241 5.51 -22.46 -17.46
C PRO A 241 4.17 -22.61 -16.74
N MET A 242 3.33 -23.49 -17.24
CA MET A 242 2.01 -23.76 -16.67
C MET A 242 1.75 -25.26 -16.67
N SER A 243 0.87 -25.70 -15.80
CA SER A 243 0.37 -27.06 -15.82
C SER A 243 -0.94 -27.14 -16.58
N VAL A 244 -1.16 -28.28 -17.25
CA VAL A 244 -2.43 -28.57 -17.89
C VAL A 244 -2.94 -29.93 -17.42
N THR A 245 -4.22 -29.94 -17.07
CA THR A 245 -4.92 -31.18 -16.68
C THR A 245 -6.20 -31.29 -17.50
N ILE A 246 -6.43 -32.46 -18.07
CA ILE A 246 -7.66 -32.78 -18.79
C ILE A 246 -8.51 -33.64 -17.87
N LEU A 247 -9.76 -33.24 -17.71
CA LEU A 247 -10.76 -33.89 -16.88
C LEU A 247 -11.86 -34.48 -17.75
N ASP A 248 -12.40 -35.62 -17.32
CA ASP A 248 -13.60 -36.20 -17.93
C ASP A 248 -14.89 -35.47 -17.46
N ASP A 249 -16.05 -35.98 -17.88
CA ASP A 249 -17.37 -35.50 -17.50
C ASP A 249 -17.68 -35.62 -16.00
N ASN A 250 -17.05 -36.56 -15.31
CA ASN A 250 -17.16 -36.76 -13.86
C ASN A 250 -16.13 -35.95 -13.06
N GLY A 251 -15.28 -35.16 -13.74
CA GLY A 251 -14.20 -34.43 -13.11
C GLY A 251 -13.01 -35.27 -12.68
N GLN A 252 -12.92 -36.51 -13.17
CA GLN A 252 -11.74 -37.33 -12.95
C GLN A 252 -10.62 -36.89 -13.89
N GLN A 253 -9.41 -36.88 -13.36
CA GLN A 253 -8.23 -36.54 -14.12
C GLN A 253 -7.92 -37.65 -15.12
N LEU A 254 -7.96 -37.33 -16.42
CA LEU A 254 -7.55 -38.22 -17.48
C LEU A 254 -6.05 -38.10 -17.73
N ILE A 255 -5.56 -36.87 -17.90
CA ILE A 255 -4.15 -36.60 -18.16
C ILE A 255 -3.76 -35.34 -17.40
N SER A 256 -2.57 -35.35 -16.83
CA SER A 256 -1.87 -34.17 -16.33
C SER A 256 -0.51 -34.07 -17.00
N LEU A 257 -0.28 -32.97 -17.68
CA LEU A 257 0.99 -32.65 -18.36
C LEU A 257 1.75 -31.58 -17.55
N ALA A 258 1.76 -31.73 -16.23
CA ALA A 258 2.54 -30.91 -15.34
C ALA A 258 3.75 -31.66 -14.82
N GLY A 259 4.74 -30.93 -14.36
CA GLY A 259 5.79 -31.52 -13.54
C GLY A 259 5.19 -32.29 -12.32
N PRO A 260 5.92 -33.22 -11.73
CA PRO A 260 5.39 -34.25 -10.83
C PRO A 260 4.66 -33.76 -9.58
N ASP A 261 4.77 -32.48 -9.23
CA ASP A 261 4.24 -31.96 -7.96
C ASP A 261 2.95 -31.11 -8.07
N ASN A 262 2.44 -30.84 -9.27
CA ASN A 262 1.36 -29.88 -9.47
C ASN A 262 0.09 -30.49 -10.12
N SER A 263 -0.37 -31.63 -9.65
CA SER A 263 -1.73 -32.07 -10.02
C SER A 263 -2.75 -31.21 -9.31
N ILE A 264 -3.43 -30.37 -10.08
CA ILE A 264 -4.55 -29.57 -9.55
C ILE A 264 -5.64 -30.54 -9.11
N LYS A 265 -6.04 -30.45 -7.84
CA LYS A 265 -7.21 -31.18 -7.38
C LYS A 265 -8.45 -30.45 -7.89
N PRO A 266 -9.37 -31.14 -8.59
CA PRO A 266 -10.61 -30.53 -9.03
C PRO A 266 -11.40 -30.03 -7.82
N GLU A 267 -11.81 -28.76 -7.87
CA GLU A 267 -12.65 -28.17 -6.83
C GLU A 267 -14.10 -28.13 -7.32
N THR A 268 -15.05 -28.51 -6.48
CA THR A 268 -16.49 -28.45 -6.80
C THR A 268 -16.94 -27.06 -7.21
N ARG A 269 -16.23 -26.04 -6.74
CA ARG A 269 -16.52 -24.62 -6.99
C ARG A 269 -16.58 -24.24 -8.48
N TRP A 270 -15.72 -24.80 -9.32
CA TRP A 270 -15.64 -24.46 -10.73
C TRP A 270 -15.98 -25.62 -11.68
N MET A 271 -16.24 -26.80 -11.14
CA MET A 271 -16.57 -27.98 -11.94
C MET A 271 -17.86 -27.83 -12.75
N GLN A 272 -18.86 -27.16 -12.20
CA GLN A 272 -20.17 -26.99 -12.84
C GLN A 272 -20.20 -25.90 -13.92
N GLU A 273 -19.21 -25.00 -13.94
CA GLU A 273 -19.16 -23.92 -14.91
C GLU A 273 -18.49 -24.35 -16.23
N ARG A 274 -19.00 -23.89 -17.35
CA ARG A 274 -18.37 -24.15 -18.66
C ARG A 274 -17.01 -23.49 -18.80
N MET A 275 -16.86 -22.31 -18.20
CA MET A 275 -15.62 -21.55 -18.14
C MET A 275 -15.49 -20.88 -16.79
N TRP A 276 -14.37 -21.08 -16.14
CA TRP A 276 -14.05 -20.44 -14.87
C TRP A 276 -12.61 -19.93 -14.89
N PHE A 277 -12.39 -18.75 -14.28
CA PHE A 277 -11.07 -18.16 -14.11
C PHE A 277 -10.97 -17.54 -12.72
N GLY A 278 -9.92 -17.85 -11.98
CA GLY A 278 -9.68 -17.31 -10.66
C GLY A 278 -8.60 -18.05 -9.90
N TYR A 279 -8.42 -17.67 -8.65
CA TYR A 279 -7.45 -18.32 -7.76
C TYR A 279 -8.02 -19.59 -7.14
N SER A 280 -7.15 -20.62 -7.00
CA SER A 280 -7.46 -21.85 -6.25
C SER A 280 -7.77 -21.54 -4.78
N SER A 281 -8.44 -22.47 -4.08
CA SER A 281 -8.87 -22.30 -2.67
C SER A 281 -7.74 -22.01 -1.67
N GLY A 282 -6.49 -22.13 -2.05
CA GLY A 282 -5.31 -21.78 -1.24
C GLY A 282 -4.56 -20.56 -1.71
N PHE A 283 -5.05 -19.82 -2.69
CA PHE A 283 -4.35 -18.71 -3.35
C PHE A 283 -2.94 -19.07 -3.86
N ARG A 284 -2.71 -20.36 -4.14
CA ARG A 284 -1.40 -20.84 -4.61
C ARG A 284 -1.27 -20.79 -6.13
N GLU A 285 -2.38 -20.91 -6.83
CA GLU A 285 -2.43 -21.02 -8.29
C GLU A 285 -3.54 -20.18 -8.87
N LEU A 286 -3.27 -19.59 -10.02
CA LEU A 286 -4.25 -18.95 -10.88
C LEU A 286 -4.70 -19.99 -11.90
N VAL A 287 -5.99 -20.28 -11.97
CA VAL A 287 -6.56 -21.41 -12.70
C VAL A 287 -7.55 -20.92 -13.76
N LEU A 288 -7.46 -21.50 -14.95
CA LEU A 288 -8.48 -21.40 -16.00
C LEU A 288 -9.04 -22.80 -16.28
N LYS A 289 -10.34 -22.98 -16.08
CA LYS A 289 -11.06 -24.18 -16.55
C LYS A 289 -11.92 -23.82 -17.75
N LYS A 290 -11.88 -24.64 -18.79
CA LYS A 290 -12.73 -24.50 -19.98
C LYS A 290 -13.23 -25.87 -20.43
N SER A 291 -14.53 -25.98 -20.73
CA SER A 291 -15.09 -27.17 -21.35
C SER A 291 -14.76 -27.22 -22.84
N LEU A 292 -14.31 -28.37 -23.32
CA LEU A 292 -13.88 -28.59 -24.70
C LEU A 292 -15.06 -29.15 -25.53
N LEU A 293 -15.75 -28.30 -26.24
CA LEU A 293 -16.87 -28.72 -27.08
C LEU A 293 -16.35 -29.32 -28.41
N PRO A 294 -17.01 -30.31 -29.01
CA PRO A 294 -18.26 -30.98 -28.61
C PRO A 294 -18.08 -32.15 -27.63
N SER A 295 -16.88 -32.33 -27.09
CA SER A 295 -16.58 -33.40 -26.12
C SER A 295 -17.11 -33.04 -24.73
N SER A 296 -17.28 -34.04 -23.89
CA SER A 296 -17.56 -33.85 -22.46
C SER A 296 -16.31 -33.50 -21.64
N LEU A 297 -15.17 -33.34 -22.29
CA LEU A 297 -13.91 -33.04 -21.63
C LEU A 297 -13.84 -31.60 -21.14
N SER A 298 -13.11 -31.40 -20.07
CA SER A 298 -12.71 -30.09 -19.57
C SER A 298 -11.21 -29.99 -19.47
N ILE A 299 -10.65 -28.84 -19.84
CA ILE A 299 -9.23 -28.55 -19.66
C ILE A 299 -9.05 -27.55 -18.55
N VAL A 300 -8.05 -27.78 -17.76
CA VAL A 300 -7.68 -26.91 -16.63
C VAL A 300 -6.23 -26.52 -16.79
N TYR A 301 -5.99 -25.23 -16.96
CA TYR A 301 -4.64 -24.65 -16.92
C TYR A 301 -4.40 -24.02 -15.57
N SER A 302 -3.21 -24.17 -15.03
CA SER A 302 -2.81 -23.42 -13.84
C SER A 302 -1.41 -22.84 -13.94
N VAL A 303 -1.26 -21.67 -13.32
CA VAL A 303 -0.01 -20.94 -13.18
C VAL A 303 0.21 -20.67 -11.68
N SER A 304 1.40 -20.93 -11.17
CA SER A 304 1.68 -20.65 -9.75
C SER A 304 1.66 -19.15 -9.48
N VAL A 305 1.18 -18.75 -8.30
CA VAL A 305 1.14 -17.34 -7.88
C VAL A 305 2.54 -16.74 -7.83
N ASP A 306 3.56 -17.55 -7.51
CA ASP A 306 4.95 -17.10 -7.53
C ASP A 306 5.38 -16.63 -8.92
N GLN A 307 4.95 -17.31 -9.99
CA GLN A 307 5.20 -16.88 -11.37
C GLN A 307 4.42 -15.62 -11.75
N VAL A 308 3.19 -15.47 -11.24
CA VAL A 308 2.40 -14.26 -11.41
C VAL A 308 3.12 -13.07 -10.79
N LEU A 309 3.66 -13.25 -9.58
CA LEU A 309 4.33 -12.21 -8.80
C LEU A 309 5.75 -11.92 -9.26
N GLU A 310 6.43 -12.88 -9.89
CA GLU A 310 7.84 -12.74 -10.28
C GLU A 310 8.09 -11.49 -11.14
N ARG A 311 7.22 -11.21 -12.09
CA ARG A 311 7.35 -10.06 -12.98
C ARG A 311 7.11 -8.73 -12.28
N ILE A 312 6.21 -8.71 -11.29
CA ILE A 312 5.90 -7.49 -10.51
C ILE A 312 6.74 -7.38 -9.23
N ARG A 313 7.53 -8.40 -8.89
CA ARG A 313 8.36 -8.42 -7.67
C ARG A 313 9.28 -7.22 -7.55
N MET A 314 9.96 -6.85 -8.65
CA MET A 314 10.84 -5.67 -8.67
C MET A 314 10.06 -4.37 -8.47
N LEU A 315 8.87 -4.29 -9.02
CA LEU A 315 7.98 -3.14 -8.84
C LEU A 315 7.52 -3.01 -7.39
N ILE A 316 7.14 -4.11 -6.75
CA ILE A 316 6.78 -4.16 -5.32
C ILE A 316 7.98 -3.73 -4.46
N LEU A 317 9.16 -4.28 -4.74
CA LEU A 317 10.37 -3.96 -3.99
C LEU A 317 10.74 -2.49 -4.13
N ASN A 318 10.71 -1.94 -5.34
CA ASN A 318 10.94 -0.53 -5.59
C ASN A 318 9.92 0.37 -4.89
N ALA A 319 8.65 -0.01 -4.87
CA ALA A 319 7.60 0.72 -4.16
C ALA A 319 7.83 0.72 -2.65
N ILE A 320 8.24 -0.40 -2.06
CA ILE A 320 8.59 -0.51 -0.63
C ILE A 320 9.78 0.40 -0.31
N VAL A 321 10.86 0.32 -1.10
CA VAL A 321 12.06 1.14 -0.91
C VAL A 321 11.71 2.64 -1.03
N LEU A 322 10.92 3.01 -2.03
CA LEU A 322 10.46 4.39 -2.21
C LEU A 322 9.67 4.88 -1.00
N ASN A 323 8.74 4.08 -0.48
CA ASN A 323 7.92 4.45 0.69
C ASN A 323 8.78 4.58 1.96
N ILE A 324 9.76 3.71 2.17
CA ILE A 324 10.69 3.80 3.30
C ILE A 324 11.54 5.07 3.16
N LEU A 325 12.09 5.32 1.98
CA LEU A 325 12.95 6.48 1.72
C LEU A 325 12.19 7.80 1.90
N THR A 326 11.00 7.90 1.31
CA THR A 326 10.14 9.09 1.45
C THR A 326 9.70 9.31 2.89
N GLY A 327 9.34 8.24 3.61
CA GLY A 327 9.03 8.30 5.04
C GLY A 327 10.21 8.81 5.87
N ALA A 328 11.41 8.29 5.63
CA ALA A 328 12.64 8.73 6.30
C ALA A 328 12.97 10.19 6.00
N ILE A 329 12.85 10.63 4.76
CA ILE A 329 13.07 12.03 4.36
C ILE A 329 12.05 12.96 5.04
N LEU A 330 10.75 12.63 4.98
CA LEU A 330 9.71 13.45 5.62
C LEU A 330 9.90 13.51 7.13
N PHE A 331 10.26 12.39 7.76
CA PHE A 331 10.57 12.36 9.19
C PHE A 331 11.79 13.22 9.53
N ALA A 332 12.87 13.12 8.74
CA ALA A 332 14.08 13.94 8.93
C ALA A 332 13.78 15.43 8.77
N LEU A 333 13.01 15.79 7.71
CA LEU A 333 12.58 17.17 7.48
C LEU A 333 11.70 17.69 8.60
N ALA A 334 10.73 16.91 9.06
CA ALA A 334 9.87 17.29 10.18
C ALA A 334 10.68 17.51 11.45
N ARG A 335 11.65 16.64 11.75
CA ARG A 335 12.52 16.76 12.92
C ARG A 335 13.52 17.93 12.81
N MET A 336 14.02 18.17 11.60
CA MET A 336 14.89 19.34 11.35
C MET A 336 14.12 20.63 11.52
N TYR A 337 12.92 20.72 10.97
CA TYR A 337 12.05 21.89 11.08
C TYR A 337 11.64 22.15 12.54
N GLU A 338 11.32 21.10 13.27
CA GLU A 338 11.02 21.18 14.70
C GLU A 338 12.21 21.73 15.49
N ARG A 339 13.42 21.19 15.28
CA ARG A 339 14.63 21.59 16.00
C ARG A 339 15.13 22.98 15.62
N ARG A 340 15.01 23.38 14.36
CA ARG A 340 15.54 24.66 13.89
C ARG A 340 14.58 25.83 14.01
N ILE A 341 13.29 25.57 14.01
CA ILE A 341 12.28 26.65 13.99
C ILE A 341 11.39 26.62 15.24
N PHE A 342 10.73 25.52 15.53
CA PHE A 342 9.76 25.48 16.63
C PHE A 342 10.40 25.55 18.00
N ILE A 343 11.44 24.79 18.29
CA ILE A 343 12.09 24.79 19.61
C ILE A 343 12.72 26.17 19.93
N PRO A 344 13.51 26.80 19.02
CA PRO A 344 14.01 28.14 19.27
C PRO A 344 12.91 29.18 19.45
N ALA A 345 11.87 29.17 18.58
CA ALA A 345 10.75 30.10 18.69
C ALA A 345 9.97 29.95 20.01
N GLU A 346 9.79 28.73 20.49
CA GLU A 346 9.15 28.44 21.77
C GLU A 346 10.02 28.95 22.95
N ASN A 347 11.33 28.73 22.88
CA ASN A 347 12.28 29.22 23.92
C ASN A 347 12.36 30.74 23.92
N ASP A 348 12.40 31.39 22.75
CA ASP A 348 12.44 32.84 22.65
C ASP A 348 11.15 33.48 23.19
N ALA A 349 9.99 32.88 22.88
CA ALA A 349 8.72 33.31 23.44
C ALA A 349 8.67 33.18 24.96
N GLN A 350 9.18 32.09 25.50
CA GLN A 350 9.24 31.88 26.94
C GLN A 350 10.21 32.86 27.63
N ARG A 351 11.39 33.09 27.05
CA ARG A 351 12.33 34.09 27.54
C ARG A 351 11.72 35.48 27.55
N LEU A 352 11.01 35.84 26.50
CA LEU A 352 10.33 37.14 26.43
C LEU A 352 9.28 37.28 27.54
N GLU A 353 8.52 36.24 27.80
CA GLU A 353 7.52 36.22 28.88
C GLU A 353 8.17 36.33 30.25
N GLU A 354 9.28 35.58 30.51
CA GLU A 354 10.05 35.65 31.75
C GLU A 354 10.64 37.07 31.96
N HIS A 355 11.21 37.68 30.90
CA HIS A 355 11.71 39.06 30.96
C HIS A 355 10.60 40.08 31.23
N GLU A 356 9.44 39.94 30.59
CA GLU A 356 8.32 40.84 30.86
C GLU A 356 7.82 40.72 32.30
N GLN A 357 7.67 39.49 32.81
CA GLN A 357 7.26 39.24 34.19
C GLN A 357 8.30 39.77 35.19
N PHE A 358 9.58 39.56 34.90
CA PHE A 358 10.68 40.04 35.72
C PHE A 358 10.71 41.56 35.76
N ASN A 359 10.63 42.23 34.63
CA ASN A 359 10.58 43.70 34.54
C ASN A 359 9.36 44.28 35.29
N ARG A 360 8.19 43.64 35.15
CA ARG A 360 7.01 44.06 35.93
C ARG A 360 7.23 43.92 37.44
N LYS A 361 7.83 42.82 37.88
CA LYS A 361 8.16 42.61 39.31
C LYS A 361 9.15 43.66 39.83
N ILE A 362 10.22 43.94 39.07
CA ILE A 362 11.21 44.96 39.42
C ILE A 362 10.53 46.32 39.60
N VAL A 363 9.72 46.74 38.63
CA VAL A 363 9.01 48.05 38.69
C VAL A 363 8.00 48.07 39.85
N ALA A 364 7.29 46.98 40.10
CA ALA A 364 6.31 46.89 41.19
C ALA A 364 6.96 46.90 42.56
N SER A 365 8.15 46.24 42.73
CA SER A 365 8.86 46.14 44.00
C SER A 365 9.86 47.27 44.25
N ALA A 366 10.04 48.17 43.29
CA ALA A 366 10.95 49.31 43.44
C ALA A 366 10.56 50.17 44.63
N PRO A 367 11.52 50.54 45.55
CA PRO A 367 11.21 51.42 46.68
C PRO A 367 11.05 52.89 46.28
N VAL A 368 10.80 53.15 45.01
CA VAL A 368 10.58 54.47 44.43
C VAL A 368 9.35 54.44 43.56
N GLY A 369 8.68 55.56 43.43
CA GLY A 369 7.55 55.72 42.51
C GLY A 369 8.08 55.80 41.07
N ILE A 370 7.64 54.87 40.19
CA ILE A 370 8.00 54.89 38.77
C ILE A 370 6.72 55.08 37.97
N CYS A 371 6.68 56.07 37.08
CA CYS A 371 5.56 56.28 36.17
C CYS A 371 6.00 56.79 34.79
N ILE A 372 5.14 56.58 33.83
CA ILE A 372 5.29 57.10 32.48
C ILE A 372 4.17 58.10 32.22
N LEU A 373 4.56 59.34 32.01
CA LEU A 373 3.67 60.42 31.72
C LEU A 373 3.76 60.85 30.26
N ARG A 374 2.61 61.11 29.62
CA ARG A 374 2.60 61.67 28.28
C ARG A 374 3.09 63.11 28.32
N THR A 375 4.04 63.47 27.45
CA THR A 375 4.62 64.82 27.43
C THR A 375 3.65 65.92 27.02
N GLN A 376 2.60 65.61 26.26
CA GLN A 376 1.65 66.61 25.74
C GLN A 376 0.66 67.14 26.81
N ASP A 377 0.18 66.23 27.66
CA ASP A 377 -0.92 66.53 28.58
C ASP A 377 -0.66 66.07 30.03
N GLY A 378 0.48 65.48 30.29
CA GLY A 378 0.83 64.95 31.62
C GLY A 378 0.03 63.73 32.05
N THR A 379 -0.71 63.09 31.13
CA THR A 379 -1.55 61.93 31.45
C THR A 379 -0.67 60.77 31.90
N ASN A 380 -1.03 60.08 32.96
CA ASN A 380 -0.33 58.90 33.46
C ASN A 380 -0.70 57.69 32.58
N ILE A 381 0.27 57.14 31.84
CA ILE A 381 0.10 55.98 30.98
C ILE A 381 0.30 54.69 31.75
N LEU A 382 1.31 54.68 32.63
CA LEU A 382 1.69 53.52 33.43
C LEU A 382 2.35 54.01 34.73
N SER A 383 2.02 53.38 35.85
CA SER A 383 2.66 53.66 37.13
C SER A 383 2.69 52.44 38.02
N ASN A 384 3.71 52.35 38.87
CA ASN A 384 3.66 51.42 39.99
C ASN A 384 2.80 52.00 41.13
N GLU A 385 2.51 51.18 42.13
CA GLU A 385 1.63 51.55 43.24
C GLU A 385 2.14 52.80 44.00
N LEU A 386 3.43 52.88 44.26
CA LEU A 386 4.05 54.01 44.92
C LEU A 386 3.93 55.29 44.09
N ALA A 387 4.19 55.26 42.80
CA ALA A 387 4.00 56.42 41.94
C ALA A 387 2.55 56.86 41.88
N HIS A 388 1.61 55.91 41.82
CA HIS A 388 0.18 56.23 41.86
C HIS A 388 -0.19 56.97 43.12
N ASN A 389 0.28 56.51 44.27
CA ASN A 389 0.06 57.13 45.56
C ASN A 389 0.66 58.56 45.61
N TYR A 390 1.92 58.71 45.19
CA TYR A 390 2.56 60.04 45.18
C TYR A 390 1.91 61.00 44.20
N LEU A 391 1.54 60.59 43.03
CA LEU A 391 0.81 61.42 42.06
C LEU A 391 -0.57 61.88 42.59
N ASN A 392 -1.21 61.06 43.40
CA ASN A 392 -2.50 61.45 44.02
C ASN A 392 -2.34 62.47 45.18
N MET A 393 -1.12 62.56 45.76
CA MET A 393 -0.81 63.58 46.78
C MET A 393 -0.43 64.93 46.19
N LEU A 394 -0.20 65.03 44.86
CA LEU A 394 0.11 66.27 44.19
C LEU A 394 -1.15 67.11 44.01
N THR A 395 -1.03 68.43 44.25
CA THR A 395 -2.14 69.40 43.99
C THR A 395 -2.35 69.56 42.47
N HIS A 396 -3.46 70.14 42.08
CA HIS A 396 -3.74 70.38 40.65
C HIS A 396 -2.71 71.36 40.05
N GLU A 397 -2.28 72.35 40.81
CA GLU A 397 -1.27 73.33 40.41
C GLU A 397 0.10 72.66 40.23
N ASP A 398 0.50 71.74 41.13
CA ASP A 398 1.75 71.01 41.05
C ASP A 398 1.79 70.05 39.81
N ARG A 399 0.67 69.43 39.49
CA ARG A 399 0.55 68.62 38.30
C ARG A 399 0.68 69.45 37.01
N GLN A 400 0.04 70.62 36.95
CA GLN A 400 0.22 71.50 35.81
C GLN A 400 1.66 71.99 35.66
N ARG A 401 2.27 72.34 36.77
CA ARG A 401 3.66 72.77 36.80
C ARG A 401 4.62 71.66 36.35
N LEU A 402 4.42 70.46 36.85
CA LEU A 402 5.18 69.27 36.45
C LEU A 402 5.02 69.03 34.95
N THR A 403 3.81 69.12 34.38
CA THR A 403 3.57 68.97 32.96
C THR A 403 4.29 70.01 32.14
N GLN A 404 4.27 71.28 32.58
CA GLN A 404 4.99 72.37 31.89
C GLN A 404 6.49 72.17 31.88
N ILE A 405 7.06 71.67 32.99
CA ILE A 405 8.49 71.40 33.12
C ILE A 405 8.88 70.20 32.23
N ILE A 406 8.08 69.15 32.20
CA ILE A 406 8.30 67.97 31.32
C ILE A 406 8.24 68.38 29.84
N CYS A 407 7.34 69.28 29.47
CA CYS A 407 7.25 69.83 28.11
C CYS A 407 8.42 70.73 27.75
N GLY A 408 8.96 71.49 28.72
CA GLY A 408 9.95 72.51 28.52
C GLY A 408 11.40 72.02 28.33
N GLN A 409 11.72 70.76 28.60
CA GLN A 409 13.00 70.11 28.42
C GLN A 409 14.27 70.79 29.07
N GLN A 410 14.06 71.74 29.98
CA GLN A 410 15.15 72.55 30.53
C GLN A 410 15.74 72.00 31.83
N VAL A 411 15.05 71.11 32.54
CA VAL A 411 15.46 70.55 33.81
C VAL A 411 15.18 69.07 33.88
N ASN A 412 16.06 68.30 34.49
CA ASN A 412 15.91 66.84 34.58
C ASN A 412 15.27 66.34 35.89
N PHE A 413 15.02 67.25 36.85
CA PHE A 413 14.38 66.95 38.12
C PHE A 413 13.61 68.18 38.68
N VAL A 414 12.65 67.91 39.52
CA VAL A 414 11.86 68.95 40.24
C VAL A 414 11.60 68.45 41.66
N ASP A 415 11.77 69.36 42.61
CA ASP A 415 11.39 69.10 44.01
C ASP A 415 10.02 69.72 44.25
N VAL A 416 9.08 68.93 44.77
CA VAL A 416 7.70 69.31 45.06
C VAL A 416 7.34 68.96 46.48
N LEU A 417 6.77 69.94 47.20
CA LEU A 417 6.16 69.70 48.51
C LEU A 417 4.71 69.33 48.35
N THR A 418 4.34 68.13 48.76
CA THR A 418 2.98 67.62 48.62
C THR A 418 2.04 68.23 49.67
N SER A 419 0.72 68.09 49.45
CA SER A 419 -0.32 68.48 50.39
C SER A 419 -0.18 67.84 51.79
N ASN A 420 0.50 66.73 51.91
CA ASN A 420 0.74 66.00 53.16
C ASN A 420 2.12 66.29 53.79
N ASN A 421 2.77 67.39 53.42
CA ASN A 421 4.08 67.81 53.89
C ASN A 421 5.23 66.80 53.60
N THR A 422 5.11 66.06 52.54
CA THR A 422 6.12 65.12 51.99
C THR A 422 6.95 65.84 50.96
N ASN A 423 8.24 65.83 51.04
CA ASN A 423 9.14 66.37 50.03
C ASN A 423 9.41 65.30 48.96
N LEU A 424 8.87 65.47 47.76
CA LEU A 424 9.08 64.58 46.66
C LEU A 424 10.09 65.16 45.66
N GLN A 425 11.14 64.39 45.35
CA GLN A 425 12.01 64.69 44.23
C GLN A 425 11.56 63.87 43.04
N ILE A 426 11.21 64.52 41.93
CA ILE A 426 10.75 63.90 40.69
C ILE A 426 11.81 64.09 39.62
N SER A 427 12.44 63.00 39.22
CA SER A 427 13.41 62.97 38.13
C SER A 427 12.75 62.39 36.90
N PHE A 428 13.02 62.90 35.71
CA PHE A 428 12.39 62.43 34.49
C PHE A 428 13.33 62.39 33.30
N VAL A 429 13.11 61.39 32.42
CA VAL A 429 13.85 61.16 31.19
C VAL A 429 12.89 61.04 30.02
N HIS A 430 13.10 61.82 28.97
CA HIS A 430 12.30 61.75 27.77
C HIS A 430 12.58 60.49 26.99
N SER A 431 11.51 59.84 26.53
CA SER A 431 11.58 58.57 25.78
C SER A 431 10.40 58.51 24.81
N ARG A 432 10.37 57.44 24.03
CA ARG A 432 9.21 57.10 23.18
C ARG A 432 8.59 55.78 23.62
N TYR A 433 7.31 55.79 23.83
CA TYR A 433 6.52 54.61 24.16
C TYR A 433 5.28 54.52 23.24
N ARG A 434 5.09 53.40 22.56
CA ARG A 434 4.00 53.20 21.59
C ARG A 434 3.84 54.32 20.57
N ASN A 435 4.93 54.86 20.09
CA ASN A 435 5.00 55.95 19.09
C ASN A 435 4.58 57.33 19.63
N GLU A 436 4.35 57.47 20.95
CA GLU A 436 4.07 58.72 21.60
C GLU A 436 5.32 59.21 22.37
N ASN A 437 5.50 60.52 22.47
CA ASN A 437 6.53 61.12 23.30
C ASN A 437 6.09 61.07 24.76
N VAL A 438 6.92 60.46 25.59
CA VAL A 438 6.65 60.27 27.02
C VAL A 438 7.85 60.67 27.88
N ALA A 439 7.58 60.94 29.12
CA ALA A 439 8.58 61.10 30.13
C ALA A 439 8.49 59.92 31.13
N ILE A 440 9.59 59.23 31.34
CA ILE A 440 9.72 58.24 32.40
C ILE A 440 10.11 59.01 33.66
N CYS A 441 9.26 58.98 34.65
CA CYS A 441 9.42 59.74 35.91
C CYS A 441 9.75 58.74 37.04
N VAL A 442 10.69 59.16 37.88
CA VAL A 442 11.04 58.50 39.15
C VAL A 442 10.75 59.48 40.27
N LEU A 443 9.87 59.10 41.17
CA LEU A 443 9.46 59.86 42.33
C LEU A 443 10.09 59.27 43.59
N VAL A 444 10.84 60.10 44.32
CA VAL A 444 11.53 59.68 45.54
C VAL A 444 11.08 60.58 46.68
N ASP A 445 10.69 60.01 47.81
CA ASP A 445 10.46 60.75 49.06
C ASP A 445 11.80 61.10 49.69
N VAL A 446 12.11 62.40 49.71
CA VAL A 446 13.36 62.93 50.25
C VAL A 446 13.16 63.66 51.60
N SER A 447 11.93 63.49 52.16
CA SER A 447 11.61 64.19 53.43
C SER A 447 12.58 63.91 54.55
N ALA A 448 13.04 62.71 54.69
CA ALA A 448 14.06 62.37 55.72
C ALA A 448 15.41 63.04 55.45
N ARG A 449 15.82 63.16 54.19
CA ARG A 449 17.05 63.82 53.77
C ARG A 449 16.97 65.32 54.05
N VAL A 450 15.86 65.97 53.68
CA VAL A 450 15.64 67.40 53.91
C VAL A 450 15.69 67.72 55.40
N LYS A 451 14.97 66.94 56.23
CA LYS A 451 15.02 67.11 57.72
C LYS A 451 16.41 66.92 58.28
N MET A 452 17.17 65.99 57.74
CA MET A 452 18.55 65.76 58.17
C MET A 452 19.47 66.91 57.77
N GLU A 453 19.32 67.46 56.56
CA GLU A 453 20.02 68.60 56.07
C GLU A 453 19.69 69.86 56.92
N GLU A 454 18.42 70.11 57.27
CA GLU A 454 18.00 71.18 58.16
C GLU A 454 18.60 71.03 59.55
N SER A 455 18.53 69.83 60.11
CA SER A 455 19.12 69.53 61.40
C SER A 455 20.65 69.71 61.43
N LEU A 456 21.34 69.30 60.35
CA LEU A 456 22.81 69.52 60.25
C LEU A 456 23.12 71.01 60.12
N GLN A 457 22.30 71.78 59.43
CA GLN A 457 22.45 73.21 59.26
C GLN A 457 22.24 73.95 60.61
N GLU A 458 21.19 73.56 61.37
CA GLU A 458 20.97 74.06 62.73
C GLU A 458 22.12 73.71 63.67
N MET A 459 22.60 72.45 63.59
CA MET A 459 23.77 72.07 64.38
C MET A 459 25.04 72.81 63.97
N ALA A 460 25.26 73.07 62.72
CA ALA A 460 26.41 73.84 62.23
C ALA A 460 26.30 75.32 62.69
N GLN A 461 25.10 75.92 62.63
CA GLN A 461 24.89 77.27 63.13
C GLN A 461 25.10 77.35 64.67
N ALA A 462 24.56 76.37 65.39
CA ALA A 462 24.76 76.30 66.85
C ALA A 462 26.24 76.12 67.20
N ALA A 463 26.99 75.28 66.47
CA ALA A 463 28.41 75.08 66.64
C ALA A 463 29.22 76.37 66.34
N GLU A 464 28.83 77.08 65.30
CA GLU A 464 29.44 78.34 64.91
C GLU A 464 29.22 79.41 65.98
N GLN A 465 27.95 79.53 66.45
CA GLN A 465 27.62 80.44 67.58
C GLN A 465 28.36 80.10 68.87
N ALA A 466 28.44 78.81 69.21
CA ALA A 466 29.22 78.35 70.36
C ALA A 466 30.74 78.66 70.19
N SER A 467 31.26 78.50 68.97
CA SER A 467 32.70 78.85 68.69
C SER A 467 32.92 80.34 68.76
N GLN A 468 32.01 81.18 68.27
CA GLN A 468 32.08 82.64 68.39
C GLN A 468 31.97 83.07 69.87
N SER A 469 31.03 82.50 70.61
CA SER A 469 30.88 82.75 72.03
C SER A 469 32.13 82.37 72.84
N LYS A 470 32.70 81.20 72.50
CA LYS A 470 33.95 80.73 73.11
C LYS A 470 35.13 81.67 72.77
N SER A 471 35.21 82.14 71.53
CA SER A 471 36.27 83.08 71.12
C SER A 471 36.13 84.42 71.80
N MET A 472 34.85 84.94 71.90
CA MET A 472 34.59 86.18 72.63
C MET A 472 34.84 86.03 74.08
N PHE A 473 34.42 84.89 74.71
CA PHE A 473 34.75 84.59 76.08
C PHE A 473 36.26 84.58 76.35
N LEU A 474 37.07 83.87 75.53
CA LEU A 474 38.52 83.83 75.62
C LEU A 474 39.15 85.20 75.40
N ALA A 475 38.59 86.00 74.46
CA ALA A 475 39.08 87.39 74.25
C ALA A 475 38.79 88.24 75.44
N THR A 476 37.57 88.15 76.04
CA THR A 476 37.20 88.89 77.26
C THR A 476 38.00 88.48 78.45
N VAL A 477 38.12 87.16 78.72
CA VAL A 477 38.96 86.62 79.85
C VAL A 477 40.40 87.00 79.62
N SER A 478 40.95 86.93 78.44
CA SER A 478 42.32 87.39 78.15
C SER A 478 42.51 88.88 78.41
N HIS A 479 41.48 89.68 78.08
CA HIS A 479 41.54 91.11 78.37
C HIS A 479 41.41 91.38 79.84
N GLU A 480 40.45 90.75 80.54
CA GLU A 480 40.24 90.89 81.96
C GLU A 480 41.41 90.37 82.79
N LEU A 481 42.07 89.34 82.35
CA LEU A 481 43.30 88.82 83.00
C LEU A 481 44.53 89.65 82.66
N ARG A 482 44.61 90.29 81.51
CA ARG A 482 45.70 91.11 81.05
C ARG A 482 45.79 92.40 81.91
N THR A 483 44.62 93.01 82.21
CA THR A 483 44.50 94.28 82.92
C THR A 483 45.12 94.18 84.35
N PRO A 484 44.75 93.20 85.19
CA PRO A 484 45.40 93.09 86.53
C PRO A 484 46.83 92.65 86.45
N LEU A 485 47.23 91.86 85.47
CA LEU A 485 48.61 91.43 85.28
C LEU A 485 49.53 92.58 84.95
N TYR A 486 49.09 93.53 84.10
CA TYR A 486 49.84 94.76 83.86
C TYR A 486 49.91 95.65 85.05
N GLY A 487 48.85 95.61 85.91
CA GLY A 487 48.87 96.36 87.18
C GLY A 487 49.89 95.82 88.20
N ILE A 488 50.07 94.51 88.18
CA ILE A 488 51.05 93.85 89.05
C ILE A 488 52.52 94.03 88.55
N ILE A 489 52.74 93.97 87.27
CA ILE A 489 54.09 94.13 86.64
C ILE A 489 54.52 95.58 86.59
N GLY A 490 53.60 96.53 86.62
CA GLY A 490 53.86 97.96 86.61
C GLY A 490 54.21 98.52 87.98
N ASN A 491 54.19 97.70 89.07
CA ASN A 491 54.54 98.10 90.42
C ASN A 491 55.75 97.29 91.02
N LEU A 492 56.59 96.74 90.21
CA LEU A 492 57.88 96.22 90.49
C LEU A 492 58.87 97.08 89.68
#